data_86008e7e0bb823db7d8afa764b9ebdb4
#
_entry.id   86008e7e0bb823db7d8afa764b9ebdb4
#
_cell.length_a   1.000
_cell.length_b   1.000
_cell.length_c   1.000
_cell.angle_alpha   90.00
_cell.angle_beta   90.00
_cell.angle_gamma   90.00
#
_symmetry.space_group_name_H-M   'P 1'
#
loop_
_entity.id
_entity.type
_entity.pdbx_description
1 polymer ?
#
loop_
_entity_poly.entity_id
_entity_poly.type
_entity_poly.pdbx_seq_one_letter_code
_entity_poly.pdbx_strand_id
1 'polypeptide(L)'
;MKLETQTEQLISETVTVYGLSPQIGVHALAQTANALAAQGTVFSVCPDITEDEETDTDIKNEDMQDTHETSASVSVQIAYPEYVFKSRIHKIEKLLKKACKKYNINLVAVQASANPAVQVIAVTVTGIAKAPKEEAWNRETARACRDIVFVGHAGMDGMLRITEEKEQELKTRFAPVFMKQIKSYGQQIFAPKEIESAKAGGAFVVRQVADGGILAALWNLALELEQGLDLDMKKISILQETIEVCEYFRLNPYQMISTGSFLAVTDNGEVLADALNNQGITAAVIGHTTDNNDKILRNGEEMRYIDRPAPDEILKLYSGGMNDGRIKKADTPVSGEA
;
A
#
# COMPACT_ATOMS: atom_id res chain seq x y z
N MET A 1 35.22 14.83 17.42
CA MET A 1 34.01 14.21 16.90
C MET A 1 33.27 15.27 16.10
N LYS A 2 33.47 15.33 14.78
CA LYS A 2 32.75 16.27 13.91
C LYS A 2 31.34 15.68 13.73
N LEU A 3 30.33 16.39 14.23
CA LEU A 3 28.95 16.17 13.81
C LEU A 3 28.87 16.53 12.32
N GLU A 4 28.89 15.55 11.44
CA GLU A 4 28.49 15.75 10.05
C GLU A 4 26.99 16.06 10.09
N THR A 5 26.66 17.32 9.86
CA THR A 5 25.30 17.73 9.59
C THR A 5 24.88 17.08 8.29
N GLN A 6 24.13 15.98 8.37
CA GLN A 6 23.48 15.37 7.18
C GLN A 6 22.62 16.47 6.53
N THR A 7 22.91 16.75 5.28
CA THR A 7 22.14 17.75 4.51
C THR A 7 20.76 17.12 4.23
N GLU A 8 19.69 17.71 4.76
CA GLU A 8 18.31 17.31 4.44
C GLU A 8 17.92 17.82 3.06
N GLN A 9 17.07 17.05 2.39
CA GLN A 9 16.42 17.43 1.14
C GLN A 9 14.91 17.30 1.27
N LEU A 10 14.16 18.09 0.51
CA LEU A 10 12.72 17.90 0.35
C LEU A 10 12.47 16.84 -0.70
N ILE A 11 11.65 15.87 -0.32
CA ILE A 11 11.16 14.81 -1.21
C ILE A 11 9.65 14.91 -1.34
N SER A 12 9.10 14.41 -2.45
CA SER A 12 7.67 14.37 -2.68
C SER A 12 7.26 13.07 -3.34
N GLU A 13 6.11 12.55 -2.90
CA GLU A 13 5.48 11.37 -3.48
C GLU A 13 4.02 11.65 -3.80
N THR A 14 3.56 11.13 -4.93
CA THR A 14 2.16 11.23 -5.33
C THR A 14 1.63 9.84 -5.67
N VAL A 15 0.57 9.46 -4.99
CA VAL A 15 -0.08 8.16 -5.12
C VAL A 15 -1.56 8.37 -5.47
N THR A 16 -2.07 7.60 -6.41
CA THR A 16 -3.50 7.56 -6.71
C THR A 16 -4.04 6.14 -6.52
N VAL A 17 -5.05 6.01 -5.68
CA VAL A 17 -5.70 4.73 -5.38
C VAL A 17 -7.15 4.77 -5.84
N TYR A 18 -7.61 3.70 -6.48
CA TYR A 18 -8.96 3.57 -7.04
C TYR A 18 -9.78 2.56 -6.23
N GLY A 19 -11.05 2.84 -5.97
CA GLY A 19 -11.94 1.89 -5.31
C GLY A 19 -13.20 2.50 -4.73
N LEU A 20 -13.99 1.65 -4.05
CA LEU A 20 -15.24 2.04 -3.41
C LEU A 20 -15.20 1.91 -1.88
N SER A 21 -14.07 1.49 -1.32
CA SER A 21 -13.91 1.41 0.13
C SER A 21 -14.08 2.77 0.80
N PRO A 22 -14.77 2.87 1.94
CA PRO A 22 -14.78 4.09 2.74
C PRO A 22 -13.39 4.43 3.32
N GLN A 23 -12.47 3.47 3.39
CA GLN A 23 -11.09 3.66 3.85
C GLN A 23 -10.11 3.95 2.71
N ILE A 24 -10.57 4.11 1.46
CA ILE A 24 -9.70 4.29 0.29
C ILE A 24 -8.69 5.45 0.46
N GLY A 25 -9.08 6.52 1.17
CA GLY A 25 -8.18 7.62 1.53
C GLY A 25 -7.08 7.21 2.51
N VAL A 26 -7.38 6.29 3.42
CA VAL A 26 -6.40 5.76 4.39
C VAL A 26 -5.38 4.86 3.68
N HIS A 27 -5.82 4.04 2.73
CA HIS A 27 -4.93 3.22 1.90
C HIS A 27 -3.99 4.10 1.04
N ALA A 28 -4.50 5.16 0.41
CA ALA A 28 -3.69 6.11 -0.35
C ALA A 28 -2.68 6.84 0.54
N LEU A 29 -3.10 7.27 1.74
CA LEU A 29 -2.21 7.90 2.72
C LEU A 29 -1.11 6.96 3.19
N ALA A 30 -1.44 5.70 3.50
CA ALA A 30 -0.48 4.69 3.92
C ALA A 30 0.57 4.43 2.83
N GLN A 31 0.13 4.28 1.59
CA GLN A 31 1.02 4.09 0.45
C GLN A 31 1.97 5.27 0.25
N THR A 32 1.46 6.52 0.38
CA THR A 32 2.29 7.73 0.32
C THR A 32 3.29 7.80 1.46
N ALA A 33 2.86 7.52 2.70
CA ALA A 33 3.74 7.53 3.88
C ALA A 33 4.85 6.48 3.77
N ASN A 34 4.52 5.25 3.34
CA ASN A 34 5.51 4.18 3.15
C ASN A 34 6.53 4.54 2.06
N ALA A 35 6.09 5.20 0.96
CA ALA A 35 7.00 5.65 -0.10
C ALA A 35 7.97 6.74 0.39
N LEU A 36 7.49 7.70 1.18
CA LEU A 36 8.33 8.71 1.81
C LEU A 36 9.30 8.10 2.84
N ALA A 37 8.84 7.13 3.64
CA ALA A 37 9.68 6.40 4.60
C ALA A 37 10.78 5.60 3.87
N ALA A 38 10.48 4.98 2.74
CA ALA A 38 11.46 4.29 1.91
C ALA A 38 12.57 5.22 1.43
N GLN A 39 12.28 6.52 1.28
CA GLN A 39 13.27 7.56 0.95
C GLN A 39 13.94 8.19 2.20
N GLY A 40 13.64 7.73 3.40
CA GLY A 40 14.31 8.14 4.63
C GLY A 40 13.53 9.09 5.54
N THR A 41 12.27 9.41 5.23
CA THR A 41 11.43 10.19 6.15
C THR A 41 11.08 9.34 7.38
N VAL A 42 11.26 9.91 8.56
CA VAL A 42 10.89 9.28 9.84
C VAL A 42 9.47 9.68 10.22
N PHE A 43 8.65 8.70 10.58
CA PHE A 43 7.27 8.92 11.00
C PHE A 43 7.10 8.61 12.49
N SER A 44 6.38 9.49 13.19
CA SER A 44 5.96 9.28 14.57
C SER A 44 4.48 8.86 14.64
N VAL A 45 4.12 8.06 15.64
CA VAL A 45 2.73 7.69 15.90
C VAL A 45 2.31 8.34 17.20
N CYS A 46 1.19 9.06 17.18
CA CYS A 46 0.59 9.62 18.38
C CYS A 46 -0.13 8.52 19.15
N PRO A 47 0.29 8.17 20.39
CA PRO A 47 -0.25 7.04 21.14
C PRO A 47 -1.67 7.27 21.69
N ASP A 48 -2.11 8.53 21.81
CA ASP A 48 -3.32 8.90 22.54
C ASP A 48 -4.62 8.88 21.70
N ILE A 49 -4.58 8.44 20.45
CA ILE A 49 -5.78 8.35 19.61
C ILE A 49 -6.31 6.92 19.66
N THR A 50 -7.14 6.63 20.68
CA THR A 50 -7.88 5.37 20.78
C THR A 50 -9.02 5.31 19.77
N GLU A 51 -9.40 4.09 19.35
CA GLU A 51 -10.42 3.84 18.32
C GLU A 51 -11.84 4.29 18.72
N ASP A 52 -12.09 4.61 19.99
CA ASP A 52 -13.42 4.76 20.60
C ASP A 52 -13.93 6.20 20.75
N GLU A 53 -13.23 7.23 20.29
CA GLU A 53 -13.78 8.59 20.32
C GLU A 53 -14.75 8.85 19.15
N GLU A 54 -15.96 8.30 19.26
CA GLU A 54 -17.15 8.82 18.58
C GLU A 54 -17.63 10.12 19.26
N THR A 55 -16.90 11.19 19.18
CA THR A 55 -17.41 12.51 19.53
C THR A 55 -17.58 13.36 18.29
N ASP A 56 -18.86 13.51 17.95
CA ASP A 56 -19.41 14.47 16.99
C ASP A 56 -19.28 15.88 17.60
N THR A 57 -18.08 16.42 17.60
CA THR A 57 -17.85 17.83 17.91
C THR A 57 -17.08 18.48 16.77
N ASP A 58 -17.73 19.44 16.13
CA ASP A 58 -17.13 20.42 15.27
C ASP A 58 -15.92 21.04 15.99
N ILE A 59 -14.72 20.48 15.79
CA ILE A 59 -13.50 21.00 16.37
C ILE A 59 -13.12 22.23 15.54
N LYS A 60 -13.43 23.40 16.08
CA LYS A 60 -12.86 24.67 15.65
C LYS A 60 -11.34 24.55 15.67
N ASN A 61 -10.70 25.09 14.62
CA ASN A 61 -9.25 25.17 14.45
C ASN A 61 -8.60 26.14 15.46
N GLU A 62 -8.69 25.87 16.75
CA GLU A 62 -8.03 26.66 17.78
C GLU A 62 -7.34 25.65 18.73
N ASP A 63 -6.03 25.86 18.92
CA ASP A 63 -5.12 25.19 19.84
C ASP A 63 -4.46 23.86 19.40
N MET A 64 -3.65 23.93 18.33
CA MET A 64 -2.50 23.04 18.18
C MET A 64 -1.20 23.83 18.10
N GLN A 65 -0.81 24.42 19.24
CA GLN A 65 0.58 24.77 19.52
C GLN A 65 1.21 23.66 20.37
N ASP A 66 1.33 22.47 19.79
CA ASP A 66 2.25 21.47 20.31
C ASP A 66 3.41 21.31 19.34
N THR A 67 4.61 21.57 19.85
CA THR A 67 5.90 21.72 19.17
C THR A 67 6.47 20.40 18.64
N HIS A 68 5.64 19.48 18.20
CA HIS A 68 6.11 18.30 17.47
C HIS A 68 6.17 18.59 15.97
N GLU A 69 7.39 18.67 15.44
CA GLU A 69 7.61 18.78 14.00
C GLU A 69 6.86 17.64 13.28
N THR A 70 5.97 17.99 12.36
CA THR A 70 5.17 16.99 11.63
C THR A 70 6.06 16.19 10.70
N SER A 71 5.85 14.87 10.64
CA SER A 71 6.66 13.96 9.83
C SER A 71 6.57 14.26 8.32
N ALA A 72 5.37 14.63 7.86
CA ALA A 72 5.09 14.95 6.46
C ALA A 72 3.90 15.90 6.35
N SER A 73 3.78 16.61 5.23
CA SER A 73 2.59 17.36 4.84
C SER A 73 1.94 16.74 3.62
N VAL A 74 0.61 16.59 3.62
CA VAL A 74 -0.13 15.97 2.51
C VAL A 74 -1.24 16.86 1.99
N SER A 75 -1.44 16.83 0.66
CA SER A 75 -2.61 17.37 -0.04
C SER A 75 -3.36 16.23 -0.71
N VAL A 76 -4.69 16.25 -0.63
CA VAL A 76 -5.53 15.16 -1.10
C VAL A 76 -6.57 15.65 -2.09
N GLN A 77 -6.70 14.93 -3.21
CA GLN A 77 -7.73 15.14 -4.21
C GLN A 77 -8.60 13.89 -4.32
N ILE A 78 -9.93 14.06 -4.27
CA ILE A 78 -10.91 12.98 -4.40
C ILE A 78 -11.77 13.26 -5.63
N ALA A 79 -11.56 12.48 -6.69
CA ALA A 79 -12.43 12.48 -7.85
C ALA A 79 -13.42 11.31 -7.73
N TYR A 80 -14.73 11.58 -7.92
CA TYR A 80 -15.75 10.54 -7.76
C TYR A 80 -16.83 10.63 -8.83
N PRO A 81 -17.43 9.48 -9.22
CA PRO A 81 -18.55 9.45 -10.16
C PRO A 81 -19.78 10.14 -9.58
N GLU A 82 -20.63 10.71 -10.43
CA GLU A 82 -21.86 11.43 -10.02
C GLU A 82 -22.85 10.57 -9.22
N TYR A 83 -22.83 9.23 -9.41
CA TYR A 83 -23.72 8.32 -8.66
C TYR A 83 -23.28 8.09 -7.21
N VAL A 84 -22.08 8.54 -6.82
CA VAL A 84 -21.57 8.38 -5.44
C VAL A 84 -22.17 9.45 -4.54
N PHE A 85 -22.81 9.03 -3.46
CA PHE A 85 -23.41 9.95 -2.49
C PHE A 85 -22.35 10.76 -1.73
N LYS A 86 -22.60 12.04 -1.52
CA LYS A 86 -21.73 12.95 -0.76
C LYS A 86 -21.40 12.44 0.66
N SER A 87 -22.34 11.74 1.30
CA SER A 87 -22.13 11.11 2.62
C SER A 87 -20.96 10.11 2.62
N ARG A 88 -20.75 9.38 1.50
CA ARG A 88 -19.60 8.47 1.35
C ARG A 88 -18.29 9.25 1.28
N ILE A 89 -18.28 10.34 0.52
CA ILE A 89 -17.09 11.21 0.42
C ILE A 89 -16.75 11.79 1.79
N HIS A 90 -17.74 12.29 2.52
CA HIS A 90 -17.55 12.82 3.88
C HIS A 90 -16.98 11.77 4.84
N LYS A 91 -17.42 10.51 4.72
CA LYS A 91 -16.85 9.41 5.51
C LYS A 91 -15.39 9.16 5.17
N ILE A 92 -15.00 9.20 3.88
CA ILE A 92 -13.61 9.07 3.45
C ILE A 92 -12.77 10.20 4.05
N GLU A 93 -13.23 11.45 3.96
CA GLU A 93 -12.54 12.61 4.53
C GLU A 93 -12.35 12.49 6.06
N LYS A 94 -13.40 12.07 6.78
CA LYS A 94 -13.36 11.86 8.24
C LYS A 94 -12.31 10.83 8.63
N LEU A 95 -12.29 9.66 7.96
CA LEU A 95 -11.33 8.59 8.21
C LEU A 95 -9.90 9.02 7.87
N LEU A 96 -9.73 9.71 6.76
CA LEU A 96 -8.43 10.26 6.36
C LEU A 96 -7.88 11.26 7.39
N LYS A 97 -8.70 12.21 7.86
CA LYS A 97 -8.31 13.17 8.90
C LYS A 97 -7.90 12.45 10.20
N LYS A 98 -8.65 11.40 10.60
CA LYS A 98 -8.28 10.58 11.77
C LYS A 98 -6.93 9.89 11.57
N ALA A 99 -6.67 9.32 10.40
CA ALA A 99 -5.39 8.67 10.08
C ALA A 99 -4.22 9.68 10.08
N CYS A 100 -4.40 10.86 9.48
CA CYS A 100 -3.37 11.92 9.49
C CYS A 100 -2.98 12.30 10.93
N LYS A 101 -3.96 12.47 11.83
CA LYS A 101 -3.68 12.75 13.25
C LYS A 101 -2.90 11.61 13.91
N LYS A 102 -3.34 10.34 13.71
CA LYS A 102 -2.70 9.16 14.30
C LYS A 102 -1.22 9.06 13.93
N TYR A 103 -0.86 9.39 12.70
CA TYR A 103 0.50 9.24 12.17
C TYR A 103 1.29 10.56 12.11
N ASN A 104 0.84 11.59 12.83
CA ASN A 104 1.46 12.92 12.90
C ASN A 104 1.76 13.51 11.50
N ILE A 105 0.79 13.40 10.60
CA ILE A 105 0.85 13.91 9.24
C ILE A 105 0.00 15.19 9.16
N ASN A 106 0.58 16.28 8.67
CA ASN A 106 -0.12 17.53 8.45
C ASN A 106 -1.00 17.46 7.19
N LEU A 107 -2.31 17.52 7.33
CA LEU A 107 -3.26 17.57 6.22
C LEU A 107 -3.47 19.03 5.78
N VAL A 108 -2.81 19.42 4.70
CA VAL A 108 -2.84 20.79 4.17
C VAL A 108 -4.18 21.12 3.51
N ALA A 109 -4.68 20.22 2.66
CA ALA A 109 -5.93 20.41 1.93
C ALA A 109 -6.57 19.08 1.54
N VAL A 110 -7.91 19.08 1.50
CA VAL A 110 -8.71 18.02 0.87
C VAL A 110 -9.66 18.69 -0.12
N GLN A 111 -9.60 18.27 -1.37
CA GLN A 111 -10.49 18.71 -2.43
C GLN A 111 -11.26 17.54 -3.00
N ALA A 112 -12.59 17.61 -2.99
CA ALA A 112 -13.45 16.56 -3.53
C ALA A 112 -14.34 17.12 -4.64
N SER A 113 -14.35 16.48 -5.79
CA SER A 113 -15.15 16.91 -6.94
C SER A 113 -15.76 15.72 -7.69
N ALA A 114 -16.99 15.89 -8.15
CA ALA A 114 -17.59 14.96 -9.09
C ALA A 114 -16.86 15.04 -10.43
N ASN A 115 -16.56 13.87 -11.02
CA ASN A 115 -15.86 13.78 -12.30
C ASN A 115 -16.50 12.67 -13.15
N PRO A 116 -17.12 13.01 -14.27
CA PRO A 116 -17.79 12.03 -15.15
C PRO A 116 -16.83 11.06 -15.84
N ALA A 117 -15.52 11.37 -15.86
CA ALA A 117 -14.52 10.51 -16.49
C ALA A 117 -14.08 9.35 -15.61
N VAL A 118 -14.39 9.35 -14.28
CA VAL A 118 -14.03 8.25 -13.40
C VAL A 118 -15.22 7.31 -13.17
N GLN A 119 -14.95 6.02 -13.09
CA GLN A 119 -15.97 4.98 -12.87
C GLN A 119 -16.08 4.58 -11.39
N VAL A 120 -15.01 4.75 -10.64
CA VAL A 120 -14.91 4.52 -9.19
C VAL A 120 -14.26 5.73 -8.55
N ILE A 121 -14.29 5.81 -7.23
CA ILE A 121 -13.61 6.89 -6.52
C ILE A 121 -12.10 6.77 -6.77
N ALA A 122 -11.46 7.87 -7.12
CA ALA A 122 -10.02 8.00 -7.22
C ALA A 122 -9.54 8.98 -6.14
N VAL A 123 -8.67 8.51 -5.25
CA VAL A 123 -8.06 9.34 -4.22
C VAL A 123 -6.58 9.51 -4.54
N THR A 124 -6.18 10.74 -4.80
CA THR A 124 -4.78 11.12 -5.03
C THR A 124 -4.25 11.83 -3.80
N VAL A 125 -3.17 11.30 -3.23
CA VAL A 125 -2.45 11.90 -2.10
C VAL A 125 -1.07 12.33 -2.59
N THR A 126 -0.77 13.61 -2.44
CA THR A 126 0.58 14.15 -2.66
C THR A 126 1.18 14.49 -1.31
N GLY A 127 2.25 13.80 -0.95
CA GLY A 127 3.00 13.98 0.28
C GLY A 127 4.33 14.69 0.02
N ILE A 128 4.72 15.59 0.94
CA ILE A 128 6.01 16.28 0.95
C ILE A 128 6.61 16.10 2.34
N ALA A 129 7.87 15.69 2.38
CA ALA A 129 8.60 15.48 3.63
C ALA A 129 10.09 15.82 3.49
N LYS A 130 10.77 15.90 4.64
CA LYS A 130 12.23 15.97 4.69
C LYS A 130 12.81 14.56 4.76
N ALA A 131 13.90 14.35 4.07
CA ALA A 131 14.70 13.13 4.16
C ALA A 131 16.19 13.46 4.14
N PRO A 132 17.04 12.60 4.71
CA PRO A 132 18.48 12.70 4.51
C PRO A 132 18.80 12.64 3.02
N LYS A 133 19.79 13.39 2.60
CA LYS A 133 20.30 13.26 1.22
C LYS A 133 21.03 11.92 1.15
N GLU A 134 20.37 10.91 0.59
CA GLU A 134 21.00 9.63 0.33
C GLU A 134 22.04 9.79 -0.81
N GLU A 135 23.17 9.08 -0.70
CA GLU A 135 24.07 8.94 -1.83
C GLU A 135 23.34 8.20 -2.94
N ALA A 136 23.37 8.77 -4.14
CA ALA A 136 22.73 8.11 -5.29
C ALA A 136 23.34 6.71 -5.47
N TRP A 137 22.45 5.72 -5.70
CA TRP A 137 22.87 4.37 -6.07
C TRP A 137 23.88 4.44 -7.21
N ASN A 138 25.09 3.95 -6.96
CA ASN A 138 26.15 3.92 -7.98
C ASN A 138 26.29 2.50 -8.51
N ARG A 139 25.98 2.31 -9.79
CA ARG A 139 26.09 1.03 -10.49
C ARG A 139 27.51 0.43 -10.41
N GLU A 140 28.56 1.29 -10.41
CA GLU A 140 29.95 0.82 -10.33
C GLU A 140 30.28 0.16 -8.98
N THR A 141 29.55 0.51 -7.91
CA THR A 141 29.65 -0.12 -6.60
C THR A 141 28.60 -1.23 -6.39
N ALA A 142 27.65 -1.35 -7.32
CA ALA A 142 26.61 -2.36 -7.29
C ALA A 142 27.23 -3.75 -7.55
N ARG A 143 27.32 -4.57 -6.51
CA ARG A 143 27.74 -5.97 -6.64
C ARG A 143 26.53 -6.83 -7.02
N ALA A 144 26.73 -7.78 -7.93
CA ALA A 144 25.79 -8.89 -8.12
C ALA A 144 25.73 -9.77 -6.85
N CYS A 145 24.73 -10.62 -6.77
CA CYS A 145 24.52 -11.55 -5.66
C CYS A 145 24.17 -10.88 -4.31
N ARG A 146 23.46 -9.75 -4.34
CA ARG A 146 22.87 -9.17 -3.14
C ARG A 146 21.52 -9.80 -2.86
N ASP A 147 21.26 -10.04 -1.59
CA ASP A 147 20.02 -10.66 -1.17
C ASP A 147 18.82 -9.72 -1.31
N ILE A 148 17.70 -10.27 -1.73
CA ILE A 148 16.41 -9.60 -1.81
C ILE A 148 15.53 -10.18 -0.72
N VAL A 149 15.18 -9.34 0.25
CA VAL A 149 14.29 -9.69 1.35
C VAL A 149 12.91 -9.12 1.05
N PHE A 150 11.88 -9.98 1.08
CA PHE A 150 10.49 -9.55 1.06
C PHE A 150 9.98 -9.43 2.49
N VAL A 151 9.39 -8.28 2.83
CA VAL A 151 8.83 -7.98 4.14
C VAL A 151 7.34 -7.77 4.01
N GLY A 152 6.55 -8.42 4.87
CA GLY A 152 5.10 -8.38 4.86
C GLY A 152 4.46 -9.52 4.06
N HIS A 153 3.28 -9.28 3.47
CA HIS A 153 2.46 -10.29 2.82
C HIS A 153 1.93 -9.81 1.47
N ALA A 154 2.13 -10.62 0.42
CA ALA A 154 1.66 -10.29 -0.91
C ALA A 154 0.12 -10.28 -0.97
N GLY A 155 -0.45 -9.27 -1.64
CA GLY A 155 -1.89 -9.10 -1.84
C GLY A 155 -2.68 -8.68 -0.60
N MET A 156 -2.03 -8.39 0.54
CA MET A 156 -2.72 -8.09 1.80
C MET A 156 -3.61 -6.84 1.70
N ASP A 157 -3.10 -5.75 1.17
CA ASP A 157 -3.88 -4.50 1.02
C ASP A 157 -5.08 -4.70 0.08
N GLY A 158 -4.87 -5.39 -1.04
CA GLY A 158 -5.96 -5.73 -1.95
C GLY A 158 -7.04 -6.57 -1.29
N MET A 159 -6.68 -7.59 -0.49
CA MET A 159 -7.62 -8.37 0.31
C MET A 159 -8.43 -7.48 1.28
N LEU A 160 -7.78 -6.57 2.00
CA LEU A 160 -8.44 -5.62 2.90
C LEU A 160 -9.46 -4.78 2.15
N ARG A 161 -9.07 -4.17 1.05
CA ARG A 161 -9.94 -3.31 0.22
C ARG A 161 -11.12 -4.07 -0.34
N ILE A 162 -10.91 -5.29 -0.85
CA ILE A 162 -11.99 -6.17 -1.32
C ILE A 162 -12.95 -6.47 -0.17
N THR A 163 -12.42 -6.78 1.02
CA THR A 163 -13.23 -7.08 2.19
C THR A 163 -14.09 -5.89 2.63
N GLU A 164 -13.57 -4.68 2.56
CA GLU A 164 -14.30 -3.45 2.88
C GLU A 164 -15.42 -3.13 1.85
N GLU A 165 -15.15 -3.40 0.58
CA GLU A 165 -16.10 -3.13 -0.51
C GLU A 165 -17.17 -4.20 -0.66
N LYS A 166 -16.82 -5.46 -0.44
CA LYS A 166 -17.65 -6.64 -0.66
C LYS A 166 -18.04 -7.34 0.65
N GLU A 167 -18.04 -6.63 1.78
CA GLU A 167 -18.25 -7.19 3.11
C GLU A 167 -19.52 -8.04 3.20
N GLN A 168 -20.63 -7.57 2.63
CA GLN A 168 -21.91 -8.31 2.68
C GLN A 168 -21.85 -9.60 1.87
N GLU A 169 -21.19 -9.58 0.71
CA GLU A 169 -21.02 -10.76 -0.13
C GLU A 169 -20.11 -11.78 0.57
N LEU A 170 -18.98 -11.34 1.12
CA LEU A 170 -18.03 -12.20 1.81
C LEU A 170 -18.61 -12.81 3.11
N LYS A 171 -19.48 -12.11 3.83
CA LYS A 171 -20.19 -12.64 5.01
C LYS A 171 -21.11 -13.82 4.70
N THR A 172 -21.54 -13.96 3.45
CA THR A 172 -22.34 -15.15 3.04
C THR A 172 -21.46 -16.39 2.84
N ARG A 173 -20.17 -16.19 2.57
CA ARG A 173 -19.20 -17.24 2.25
C ARG A 173 -18.29 -17.61 3.43
N PHE A 174 -17.86 -16.62 4.20
CA PHE A 174 -16.86 -16.79 5.24
C PHE A 174 -17.42 -16.56 6.64
N ALA A 175 -16.90 -17.31 7.61
CA ALA A 175 -17.32 -17.20 9.00
C ALA A 175 -16.94 -15.82 9.60
N PRO A 176 -17.70 -15.31 10.60
CA PRO A 176 -17.39 -14.03 11.25
C PRO A 176 -15.97 -13.92 11.82
N VAL A 177 -15.42 -15.04 12.33
CA VAL A 177 -14.04 -15.08 12.85
C VAL A 177 -13.02 -14.80 11.74
N PHE A 178 -13.22 -15.38 10.56
CA PHE A 178 -12.37 -15.15 9.39
C PHE A 178 -12.42 -13.66 8.95
N MET A 179 -13.62 -13.08 8.89
CA MET A 179 -13.79 -11.66 8.57
C MET A 179 -13.13 -10.74 9.61
N LYS A 180 -13.17 -11.12 10.90
CA LYS A 180 -12.48 -10.39 11.97
C LYS A 180 -10.97 -10.50 11.83
N GLN A 181 -10.46 -11.67 11.48
CA GLN A 181 -9.03 -11.88 11.24
C GLN A 181 -8.52 -10.99 10.11
N ILE A 182 -9.22 -10.94 8.97
CA ILE A 182 -8.85 -10.03 7.87
C ILE A 182 -8.75 -8.58 8.37
N LYS A 183 -9.75 -8.09 9.09
CA LYS A 183 -9.77 -6.71 9.58
C LYS A 183 -8.61 -6.38 10.53
N SER A 184 -8.09 -7.37 11.25
CA SER A 184 -6.95 -7.16 12.17
C SER A 184 -5.64 -6.81 11.45
N TYR A 185 -5.52 -7.14 10.17
CA TYR A 185 -4.35 -6.76 9.36
C TYR A 185 -4.36 -5.27 8.92
N GLY A 186 -5.48 -4.56 9.10
CA GLY A 186 -5.62 -3.17 8.65
C GLY A 186 -4.60 -2.18 9.21
N GLN A 187 -3.97 -2.49 10.34
CA GLN A 187 -2.92 -1.64 10.91
C GLN A 187 -1.57 -1.83 10.19
N GLN A 188 -1.36 -2.98 9.55
CA GLN A 188 -0.09 -3.33 8.88
C GLN A 188 0.11 -2.60 7.54
N ILE A 189 -0.90 -1.89 7.02
CA ILE A 189 -0.73 -1.09 5.79
C ILE A 189 0.21 0.12 6.00
N PHE A 190 0.32 0.64 7.24
CA PHE A 190 1.29 1.66 7.60
C PHE A 190 2.56 0.98 8.15
N ALA A 191 3.63 1.00 7.37
CA ALA A 191 4.89 0.33 7.68
C ALA A 191 6.13 1.25 7.76
N PRO A 192 6.05 2.55 8.10
CA PRO A 192 7.25 3.39 8.18
C PRO A 192 8.26 2.89 9.21
N LYS A 193 7.80 2.35 10.35
CA LYS A 193 8.69 1.81 11.40
C LYS A 193 9.41 0.54 10.96
N GLU A 194 8.71 -0.33 10.24
CA GLU A 194 9.24 -1.55 9.66
C GLU A 194 10.30 -1.22 8.59
N ILE A 195 10.04 -0.20 7.77
CA ILE A 195 10.97 0.33 6.77
C ILE A 195 12.21 0.92 7.45
N GLU A 196 12.04 1.72 8.50
CA GLU A 196 13.14 2.27 9.31
C GLU A 196 13.99 1.14 9.92
N SER A 197 13.34 0.12 10.50
CA SER A 197 14.03 -1.06 11.05
C SER A 197 14.84 -1.81 9.99
N ALA A 198 14.31 -1.95 8.78
CA ALA A 198 15.02 -2.60 7.67
C ALA A 198 16.24 -1.78 7.24
N LYS A 199 16.12 -0.46 7.13
CA LYS A 199 17.24 0.44 6.82
C LYS A 199 18.33 0.38 7.91
N ALA A 200 17.93 0.44 9.17
CA ALA A 200 18.84 0.31 10.30
C ALA A 200 19.53 -1.07 10.35
N GLY A 201 18.85 -2.11 9.86
CA GLY A 201 19.37 -3.48 9.70
C GLY A 201 20.28 -3.70 8.50
N GLY A 202 20.58 -2.64 7.71
CA GLY A 202 21.54 -2.70 6.60
C GLY A 202 20.91 -2.87 5.21
N ALA A 203 19.60 -2.61 5.08
CA ALA A 203 18.98 -2.47 3.77
C ALA A 203 19.40 -1.13 3.15
N PHE A 204 20.06 -1.15 2.00
CA PHE A 204 20.48 0.06 1.29
C PHE A 204 19.51 0.46 0.17
N VAL A 205 18.63 -0.44 -0.27
CA VAL A 205 17.48 -0.13 -1.12
C VAL A 205 16.24 -0.68 -0.47
N VAL A 206 15.21 0.15 -0.33
CA VAL A 206 13.89 -0.27 0.14
C VAL A 206 12.85 0.23 -0.87
N ARG A 207 11.97 -0.67 -1.33
CA ARG A 207 10.89 -0.34 -2.27
C ARG A 207 9.58 -0.98 -1.82
N GLN A 208 8.56 -0.15 -1.61
CA GLN A 208 7.25 -0.68 -1.26
C GLN A 208 6.65 -1.52 -2.41
N VAL A 209 5.82 -2.48 -2.04
CA VAL A 209 5.03 -3.26 -2.98
C VAL A 209 3.66 -2.61 -3.14
N ALA A 210 3.50 -1.84 -4.22
CA ALA A 210 2.32 -1.06 -4.54
C ALA A 210 1.48 -1.73 -5.66
N ASP A 211 0.90 -0.91 -6.55
CA ASP A 211 0.07 -1.35 -7.66
C ASP A 211 0.77 -2.39 -8.56
N GLY A 212 0.02 -3.41 -8.97
CA GLY A 212 0.53 -4.55 -9.73
C GLY A 212 1.25 -5.59 -8.87
N GLY A 213 1.27 -5.41 -7.54
CA GLY A 213 1.75 -6.35 -6.55
C GLY A 213 3.25 -6.61 -6.60
N ILE A 214 3.66 -7.73 -6.00
CA ILE A 214 5.09 -8.06 -5.85
C ILE A 214 5.78 -8.30 -7.20
N LEU A 215 5.08 -8.82 -8.22
CA LEU A 215 5.70 -9.05 -9.53
C LEU A 215 6.06 -7.73 -10.20
N ALA A 216 5.20 -6.70 -10.11
CA ALA A 216 5.50 -5.37 -10.62
C ALA A 216 6.63 -4.70 -9.83
N ALA A 217 6.63 -4.83 -8.50
CA ALA A 217 7.68 -4.29 -7.64
C ALA A 217 9.05 -4.89 -7.96
N LEU A 218 9.13 -6.21 -8.15
CA LEU A 218 10.36 -6.91 -8.53
C LEU A 218 10.85 -6.50 -9.93
N TRP A 219 9.95 -6.38 -10.90
CA TRP A 219 10.29 -5.88 -12.22
C TRP A 219 10.91 -4.48 -12.16
N ASN A 220 10.27 -3.57 -11.43
CA ASN A 220 10.72 -2.18 -11.28
C ASN A 220 12.03 -2.10 -10.51
N LEU A 221 12.21 -2.92 -9.46
CA LEU A 221 13.46 -3.02 -8.71
C LEU A 221 14.62 -3.45 -9.63
N ALA A 222 14.42 -4.45 -10.48
CA ALA A 222 15.43 -4.89 -11.45
C ALA A 222 15.82 -3.80 -12.45
N LEU A 223 14.84 -3.00 -12.89
CA LEU A 223 15.12 -1.85 -13.79
C LEU A 223 15.91 -0.76 -13.07
N GLU A 224 15.54 -0.45 -11.83
CA GLU A 224 16.23 0.56 -11.02
C GLU A 224 17.67 0.17 -10.71
N LEU A 225 17.90 -1.08 -10.34
CA LEU A 225 19.23 -1.62 -10.07
C LEU A 225 20.05 -1.85 -11.34
N GLU A 226 19.40 -1.88 -12.51
CA GLU A 226 19.99 -2.31 -13.78
C GLU A 226 20.63 -3.71 -13.68
N GLN A 227 20.02 -4.59 -12.91
CA GLN A 227 20.47 -5.96 -12.64
C GLN A 227 19.36 -6.97 -12.90
N GLY A 228 19.74 -8.23 -13.13
CA GLY A 228 18.82 -9.33 -13.14
C GLY A 228 18.46 -9.79 -11.74
N LEU A 229 17.47 -10.66 -11.65
CA LEU A 229 16.97 -11.27 -10.42
C LEU A 229 16.83 -12.78 -10.59
N ASP A 230 17.17 -13.53 -9.55
CA ASP A 230 16.85 -14.97 -9.42
C ASP A 230 16.10 -15.18 -8.10
N LEU A 231 14.82 -15.55 -8.19
CA LEU A 231 13.86 -15.50 -7.11
C LEU A 231 13.16 -16.85 -6.90
N ASP A 232 12.87 -17.18 -5.64
CA ASP A 232 12.06 -18.35 -5.26
C ASP A 232 10.65 -17.91 -4.85
N MET A 233 9.66 -18.23 -5.69
CA MET A 233 8.25 -17.90 -5.46
C MET A 233 7.69 -18.51 -4.16
N LYS A 234 8.20 -19.67 -3.73
CA LYS A 234 7.73 -20.34 -2.52
C LYS A 234 8.08 -19.60 -1.23
N LYS A 235 9.07 -18.72 -1.29
CA LYS A 235 9.50 -17.91 -0.15
C LYS A 235 8.70 -16.60 -0.01
N ILE A 236 7.87 -16.26 -1.00
CA ILE A 236 6.99 -15.09 -0.93
C ILE A 236 5.84 -15.39 0.02
N SER A 237 5.78 -14.68 1.14
CA SER A 237 4.73 -14.84 2.14
C SER A 237 3.39 -14.32 1.63
N ILE A 238 2.33 -15.13 1.77
CA ILE A 238 0.94 -14.77 1.49
C ILE A 238 0.08 -15.27 2.64
N LEU A 239 -0.86 -14.45 3.12
CA LEU A 239 -1.82 -14.86 4.13
C LEU A 239 -2.82 -15.87 3.55
N GLN A 240 -3.24 -16.85 4.35
CA GLN A 240 -4.29 -17.79 3.95
C GLN A 240 -5.58 -17.05 3.56
N GLU A 241 -5.93 -16.02 4.32
CA GLU A 241 -7.09 -15.18 4.06
C GLU A 241 -7.00 -14.48 2.69
N THR A 242 -5.80 -14.05 2.30
CA THR A 242 -5.58 -13.46 0.97
C THR A 242 -5.82 -14.48 -0.14
N ILE A 243 -5.33 -15.71 0.05
CA ILE A 243 -5.54 -16.81 -0.92
C ILE A 243 -7.04 -17.09 -1.08
N GLU A 244 -7.76 -17.29 0.03
CA GLU A 244 -9.20 -17.60 0.02
C GLU A 244 -10.05 -16.50 -0.65
N VAL A 245 -9.76 -15.21 -0.35
CA VAL A 245 -10.44 -14.08 -0.97
C VAL A 245 -10.11 -13.99 -2.47
N CYS A 246 -8.84 -14.17 -2.83
CA CYS A 246 -8.40 -14.14 -4.22
C CYS A 246 -9.00 -15.28 -5.04
N GLU A 247 -9.08 -16.49 -4.50
CA GLU A 247 -9.73 -17.63 -5.15
C GLU A 247 -11.21 -17.37 -5.40
N TYR A 248 -11.92 -16.80 -4.41
CA TYR A 248 -13.33 -16.48 -4.55
C TYR A 248 -13.60 -15.50 -5.70
N PHE A 249 -12.77 -14.46 -5.85
CA PHE A 249 -12.88 -13.46 -6.91
C PHE A 249 -12.05 -13.78 -8.17
N ARG A 250 -11.33 -14.90 -8.21
CA ARG A 250 -10.45 -15.32 -9.31
C ARG A 250 -9.36 -14.29 -9.63
N LEU A 251 -8.70 -13.79 -8.58
CA LEU A 251 -7.62 -12.82 -8.65
C LEU A 251 -6.27 -13.48 -8.38
N ASN A 252 -5.20 -12.89 -8.89
CA ASN A 252 -3.83 -13.34 -8.61
C ASN A 252 -3.21 -12.50 -7.48
N PRO A 253 -2.96 -13.07 -6.27
CA PRO A 253 -2.43 -12.31 -5.14
C PRO A 253 -1.02 -11.74 -5.39
N TYR A 254 -0.23 -12.33 -6.28
CA TYR A 254 1.10 -11.83 -6.62
C TYR A 254 1.08 -10.56 -7.49
N GLN A 255 -0.04 -10.29 -8.16
CA GLN A 255 -0.27 -9.11 -9.00
C GLN A 255 -1.25 -8.12 -8.36
N MET A 256 -1.52 -8.27 -7.08
CA MET A 256 -2.45 -7.45 -6.32
C MET A 256 -1.71 -6.55 -5.33
N ILE A 257 -2.15 -5.32 -5.21
CA ILE A 257 -1.59 -4.30 -4.32
C ILE A 257 -1.33 -4.85 -2.91
N SER A 258 -0.16 -4.50 -2.36
CA SER A 258 0.35 -5.04 -1.10
C SER A 258 0.90 -3.93 -0.20
N THR A 259 0.21 -2.79 -0.11
CA THR A 259 0.60 -1.67 0.77
C THR A 259 0.88 -2.17 2.18
N GLY A 260 1.99 -1.72 2.77
CA GLY A 260 2.51 -2.23 4.04
C GLY A 260 3.58 -3.31 3.86
N SER A 261 3.72 -3.87 2.64
CA SER A 261 4.81 -4.78 2.30
C SER A 261 5.86 -4.08 1.44
N PHE A 262 7.10 -4.52 1.55
CA PHE A 262 8.20 -3.92 0.79
C PHE A 262 9.30 -4.92 0.47
N LEU A 263 10.14 -4.57 -0.50
CA LEU A 263 11.38 -5.26 -0.86
C LEU A 263 12.54 -4.51 -0.24
N ALA A 264 13.49 -5.23 0.34
CA ALA A 264 14.75 -4.69 0.84
C ALA A 264 15.93 -5.41 0.15
N VAL A 265 16.93 -4.66 -0.28
CA VAL A 265 18.15 -5.19 -0.86
C VAL A 265 19.30 -4.97 0.12
N THR A 266 20.03 -6.03 0.43
CA THR A 266 21.10 -6.03 1.44
C THR A 266 22.22 -7.02 1.10
N ASP A 267 23.36 -6.87 1.73
CA ASP A 267 24.49 -7.82 1.59
C ASP A 267 24.29 -9.08 2.45
N ASN A 268 23.41 -9.03 3.49
CA ASN A 268 23.17 -10.13 4.43
C ASN A 268 21.67 -10.31 4.69
N GLY A 269 20.96 -10.90 3.73
CA GLY A 269 19.52 -11.06 3.78
C GLY A 269 19.00 -11.88 4.95
N GLU A 270 19.66 -12.98 5.30
CA GLU A 270 19.24 -13.83 6.42
C GLU A 270 19.36 -13.08 7.76
N VAL A 271 20.44 -12.31 7.97
CA VAL A 271 20.62 -11.51 9.19
C VAL A 271 19.52 -10.44 9.30
N LEU A 272 19.20 -9.78 8.18
CA LEU A 272 18.13 -8.78 8.15
C LEU A 272 16.76 -9.43 8.40
N ALA A 273 16.47 -10.55 7.74
CA ALA A 273 15.20 -11.26 7.90
C ALA A 273 15.01 -11.75 9.35
N ASP A 274 16.04 -12.33 9.95
CA ASP A 274 16.02 -12.77 11.35
C ASP A 274 15.80 -11.60 12.31
N ALA A 275 16.48 -10.46 12.08
CA ALA A 275 16.33 -9.27 12.92
C ALA A 275 14.89 -8.69 12.86
N LEU A 276 14.27 -8.70 11.69
CA LEU A 276 12.88 -8.26 11.51
C LEU A 276 11.89 -9.27 12.12
N ASN A 277 12.09 -10.57 11.89
CA ASN A 277 11.24 -11.62 12.46
C ASN A 277 11.28 -11.61 14.00
N ASN A 278 12.42 -11.33 14.62
CA ASN A 278 12.55 -11.18 16.06
C ASN A 278 11.78 -9.97 16.61
N GLN A 279 11.45 -9.00 15.78
CA GLN A 279 10.57 -7.86 16.10
C GLN A 279 9.09 -8.15 15.78
N GLY A 280 8.76 -9.35 15.33
CA GLY A 280 7.40 -9.74 14.91
C GLY A 280 7.02 -9.27 13.50
N ILE A 281 7.99 -8.84 12.70
CA ILE A 281 7.81 -8.38 11.32
C ILE A 281 8.12 -9.55 10.39
N THR A 282 7.14 -10.03 9.63
CA THR A 282 7.36 -11.15 8.70
C THR A 282 8.32 -10.76 7.60
N ALA A 283 9.45 -11.45 7.49
CA ALA A 283 10.47 -11.20 6.47
C ALA A 283 11.11 -12.53 6.01
N ALA A 284 11.44 -12.61 4.73
CA ALA A 284 12.13 -13.78 4.16
C ALA A 284 13.05 -13.35 3.00
N VAL A 285 14.20 -14.00 2.88
CA VAL A 285 15.06 -13.89 1.69
C VAL A 285 14.38 -14.64 0.55
N ILE A 286 13.91 -13.91 -0.47
CA ILE A 286 13.20 -14.49 -1.62
C ILE A 286 14.10 -14.75 -2.83
N GLY A 287 15.34 -14.30 -2.80
CA GLY A 287 16.30 -14.48 -3.89
C GLY A 287 17.43 -13.46 -3.83
N HIS A 288 18.07 -13.24 -4.96
CA HIS A 288 19.22 -12.34 -5.06
C HIS A 288 19.29 -11.65 -6.43
N THR A 289 20.08 -10.58 -6.49
CA THR A 289 20.40 -9.88 -7.73
C THR A 289 21.47 -10.64 -8.52
N THR A 290 21.44 -10.53 -9.85
CA THR A 290 22.42 -11.16 -10.75
C THR A 290 23.12 -10.10 -11.62
N ASP A 291 24.25 -10.45 -12.22
CA ASP A 291 25.03 -9.58 -13.09
C ASP A 291 24.50 -9.49 -14.54
N ASN A 292 23.46 -10.24 -14.85
CA ASN A 292 22.75 -10.20 -16.13
C ASN A 292 21.48 -9.31 -16.05
N ASN A 293 20.60 -9.38 -17.05
CA ASN A 293 19.33 -8.65 -17.10
C ASN A 293 18.10 -9.57 -16.95
N ASP A 294 18.31 -10.86 -16.68
CA ASP A 294 17.23 -11.84 -16.58
C ASP A 294 16.46 -11.66 -15.27
N LYS A 295 15.16 -11.75 -15.34
CA LYS A 295 14.26 -11.69 -14.18
C LYS A 295 13.60 -13.04 -14.01
N ILE A 296 14.30 -13.93 -13.30
CA ILE A 296 13.93 -15.34 -13.15
C ILE A 296 13.09 -15.53 -11.90
N LEU A 297 11.99 -16.23 -12.05
CA LEU A 297 11.12 -16.67 -10.96
C LEU A 297 11.03 -18.20 -10.97
N ARG A 298 11.48 -18.83 -9.88
CA ARG A 298 11.46 -20.29 -9.69
C ARG A 298 10.29 -20.71 -8.82
N ASN A 299 9.64 -21.80 -9.20
CA ASN A 299 8.63 -22.48 -8.41
C ASN A 299 8.97 -24.00 -8.36
N GLY A 300 9.86 -24.37 -7.48
CA GLY A 300 10.45 -25.72 -7.47
C GLY A 300 11.34 -25.93 -8.68
N GLU A 301 10.98 -26.90 -9.53
CA GLU A 301 11.72 -27.21 -10.78
C GLU A 301 11.33 -26.31 -11.95
N GLU A 302 10.17 -25.67 -11.86
CA GLU A 302 9.71 -24.75 -12.89
C GLU A 302 10.46 -23.42 -12.81
N MET A 303 10.91 -22.94 -13.97
CA MET A 303 11.55 -21.66 -14.15
C MET A 303 10.80 -20.84 -15.20
N ARG A 304 10.49 -19.59 -14.88
CA ARG A 304 9.88 -18.65 -15.80
C ARG A 304 10.48 -17.26 -15.65
N TYR A 305 10.32 -16.42 -16.65
CA TYR A 305 10.66 -15.01 -16.57
C TYR A 305 9.47 -14.23 -15.96
N ILE A 306 9.80 -13.18 -15.21
CA ILE A 306 8.77 -12.23 -14.76
C ILE A 306 8.31 -11.42 -15.99
N ASP A 307 7.01 -11.37 -16.21
CA ASP A 307 6.40 -10.57 -17.27
C ASP A 307 6.44 -9.08 -16.91
N ARG A 308 6.28 -8.23 -17.95
CA ARG A 308 6.10 -6.79 -17.74
C ARG A 308 4.91 -6.54 -16.82
N PRO A 309 4.98 -5.49 -15.97
CA PRO A 309 3.88 -5.14 -15.07
C PRO A 309 2.55 -5.01 -15.82
N ALA A 310 1.55 -5.70 -15.32
CA ALA A 310 0.16 -5.58 -15.73
C ALA A 310 -0.58 -4.62 -14.77
N PRO A 311 -1.75 -4.09 -15.17
CA PRO A 311 -2.63 -3.40 -14.23
C PRO A 311 -2.95 -4.25 -13.01
N ASP A 312 -3.15 -3.62 -11.85
CA ASP A 312 -3.44 -4.32 -10.61
C ASP A 312 -4.68 -5.21 -10.73
N GLU A 313 -4.61 -6.41 -10.17
CA GLU A 313 -5.68 -7.41 -10.22
C GLU A 313 -7.01 -6.92 -9.60
N ILE A 314 -6.94 -6.04 -8.59
CA ILE A 314 -8.14 -5.47 -7.97
C ILE A 314 -9.01 -4.69 -8.96
N LEU A 315 -8.41 -4.14 -10.03
CA LEU A 315 -9.14 -3.37 -11.05
C LEU A 315 -10.11 -4.24 -11.85
N LYS A 316 -9.92 -5.56 -11.88
CA LYS A 316 -10.87 -6.50 -12.50
C LYS A 316 -12.25 -6.44 -11.83
N LEU A 317 -12.32 -6.10 -10.55
CA LEU A 317 -13.59 -5.95 -9.83
C LEU A 317 -14.41 -4.75 -10.32
N TYR A 318 -13.77 -3.77 -10.93
CA TYR A 318 -14.40 -2.55 -11.44
C TYR A 318 -14.68 -2.60 -12.95
N SER A 319 -13.97 -3.46 -13.69
CA SER A 319 -14.12 -3.61 -15.16
C SER A 319 -15.24 -4.57 -15.56
N GLY A 320 -15.78 -5.37 -14.65
CA GLY A 320 -16.87 -6.33 -14.94
C GLY A 320 -18.20 -5.75 -15.38
N GLY A 321 -18.40 -4.42 -15.30
CA GLY A 321 -19.59 -3.75 -15.82
C GLY A 321 -19.60 -3.57 -17.34
N MET A 322 -18.48 -3.74 -18.04
CA MET A 322 -18.40 -3.52 -19.48
C MET A 322 -18.63 -4.76 -20.35
N ASN A 323 -18.54 -5.98 -19.79
CA ASN A 323 -18.67 -7.22 -20.59
C ASN A 323 -19.98 -7.99 -20.41
N ASP A 324 -20.82 -7.64 -19.44
CA ASP A 324 -22.16 -8.21 -19.33
C ASP A 324 -23.16 -7.18 -19.86
N GLY A 325 -23.49 -7.30 -21.15
CA GLY A 325 -24.51 -6.49 -21.86
C GLY A 325 -25.93 -6.65 -21.31
N ARG A 326 -26.07 -6.80 -20.02
CA ARG A 326 -27.32 -6.81 -19.25
C ARG A 326 -27.36 -5.63 -18.29
N ILE A 327 -27.66 -4.46 -18.87
CA ILE A 327 -28.31 -3.42 -18.06
C ILE A 327 -29.62 -4.05 -17.54
N LYS A 328 -29.65 -4.45 -16.28
CA LYS A 328 -30.93 -4.70 -15.62
C LYS A 328 -31.67 -3.37 -15.61
N LYS A 329 -32.67 -3.24 -16.50
CA LYS A 329 -33.65 -2.17 -16.41
C LYS A 329 -34.19 -2.20 -15.00
N ALA A 330 -34.07 -1.08 -14.28
CA ALA A 330 -34.75 -0.85 -13.04
C ALA A 330 -36.24 -1.10 -13.29
N ASP A 331 -36.85 -1.91 -12.43
CA ASP A 331 -38.28 -2.17 -12.43
C ASP A 331 -39.02 -0.84 -12.35
N THR A 332 -39.63 -0.47 -13.44
CA THR A 332 -40.63 0.60 -13.49
C THR A 332 -41.91 0.03 -12.85
N PRO A 333 -42.48 0.66 -11.84
CA PRO A 333 -43.74 0.19 -11.29
C PRO A 333 -44.81 0.33 -12.38
N VAL A 334 -45.46 -0.80 -12.69
CA VAL A 334 -46.61 -0.84 -13.56
C VAL A 334 -47.73 -0.07 -12.86
N SER A 335 -48.08 1.10 -13.38
CA SER A 335 -49.33 1.79 -13.04
C SER A 335 -50.49 0.93 -13.55
N GLY A 336 -51.20 0.34 -12.62
CA GLY A 336 -52.50 -0.30 -12.92
C GLY A 336 -53.53 0.76 -13.26
N GLU A 337 -54.12 0.64 -14.44
CA GLU A 337 -55.33 1.30 -14.82
C GLU A 337 -56.54 0.37 -14.58
N ALA A 338 -57.61 1.01 -14.16
CA ALA A 338 -59.02 0.86 -14.18
C ALA A 338 -59.71 0.36 -12.93
#